data_c324a6087f4a2fca92e0984d40d67aa5
#
_entry.id   c324a6087f4a2fca92e0984d40d67aa5
#
_cell.length_a   1.000
_cell.length_b   1.000
_cell.length_c   1.000
_cell.angle_alpha   90.00
_cell.angle_beta   90.00
_cell.angle_gamma   90.00
#
_symmetry.space_group_name_H-M   'P 1'
#
loop_
_entity.id
_entity.type
_entity.pdbx_description
1 polymer ?
#
loop_
_entity_poly.entity_id
_entity_poly.type
_entity_poly.pdbx_seq_one_letter_code
_entity_poly.pdbx_strand_id
1 'polypeptide(L)'
;MAKSPTRRGAIKTLGLGAVAAVAPRAAFGQAPAFPKGAIIRTLLKDYAPEELAGGATLFHEHMQLGPDFNAKFSAASAAVRAANGLPPLPARGGAPPPGPDIMRDADLMAAEVAKTRDAGVACIVDAGHADMGRNIDFLRQVSMKSGMPIVAGGGFYSQPFYPKEISTMSEDQLLNALIRQADDDVLGAFGEIGSWDEITADERKVFRAVGRAHVATNIPIFTHTGIPGKSALEQLDIFEDAGVKPDRVLIGHLGNLVDTNVYVHKTICRRGAYVGFDRQGGNNDAQQVPMVMALIDAGFADHLMFSADASSGYAKTLTVFVPKVKAAGASDEVLHRIMVDNPRRFLAFVPKRPRKG
;
A
#
# COMPACT_ATOMS: atom_id res chain seq x y z
N MET A 1 -31.27 -79.84 19.64
CA MET A 1 -32.31 -79.07 18.96
C MET A 1 -32.63 -77.82 19.75
N ALA A 2 -31.94 -76.74 19.51
CA ALA A 2 -32.21 -75.50 20.23
C ALA A 2 -32.13 -74.32 19.18
N LYS A 3 -33.24 -73.58 19.09
CA LYS A 3 -33.40 -72.42 18.21
C LYS A 3 -32.71 -71.20 18.83
N SER A 4 -31.86 -70.55 18.06
CA SER A 4 -31.28 -69.24 18.39
C SER A 4 -32.30 -68.12 18.24
N PRO A 5 -32.30 -67.10 19.15
CA PRO A 5 -33.12 -65.92 18.97
C PRO A 5 -32.27 -64.78 18.25
N THR A 6 -32.91 -64.16 17.28
CA THR A 6 -32.48 -63.02 16.58
C THR A 6 -32.52 -61.75 17.47
N ARG A 7 -31.37 -61.03 17.59
CA ARG A 7 -31.32 -59.70 18.18
C ARG A 7 -31.51 -58.62 17.11
N ARG A 8 -32.64 -57.93 17.14
CA ARG A 8 -32.82 -56.63 16.52
C ARG A 8 -32.20 -55.58 17.43
N GLY A 9 -31.07 -55.04 17.02
CA GLY A 9 -30.43 -53.88 17.68
C GLY A 9 -31.04 -52.59 17.19
N ALA A 10 -31.54 -51.78 18.11
CA ALA A 10 -32.03 -50.44 17.84
C ALA A 10 -30.86 -49.49 17.57
N ILE A 11 -30.86 -48.86 16.40
CA ILE A 11 -29.98 -47.76 16.10
C ILE A 11 -30.54 -46.49 16.74
N LYS A 12 -29.91 -46.02 17.81
CA LYS A 12 -30.15 -44.68 18.34
C LYS A 12 -29.41 -43.67 17.47
N THR A 13 -30.14 -42.88 16.71
CA THR A 13 -29.64 -41.72 15.97
C THR A 13 -29.32 -40.63 16.97
N LEU A 14 -28.04 -40.44 17.27
CA LEU A 14 -27.54 -39.24 17.95
C LEU A 14 -27.47 -38.11 16.94
N GLY A 15 -28.43 -37.20 17.04
CA GLY A 15 -28.36 -35.92 16.31
C GLY A 15 -27.23 -35.06 16.86
N LEU A 16 -26.13 -34.97 16.13
CA LEU A 16 -25.12 -33.92 16.35
C LEU A 16 -25.70 -32.61 15.80
N GLY A 17 -26.25 -31.82 16.70
CA GLY A 17 -26.52 -30.41 16.44
C GLY A 17 -25.20 -29.69 16.27
N ALA A 18 -24.80 -29.37 15.02
CA ALA A 18 -23.73 -28.45 14.74
C ALA A 18 -24.22 -27.07 15.19
N VAL A 19 -23.80 -26.65 16.36
CA VAL A 19 -23.86 -25.24 16.75
C VAL A 19 -22.80 -24.54 15.92
N ALA A 20 -23.23 -23.95 14.80
CA ALA A 20 -22.41 -22.99 14.10
C ALA A 20 -22.13 -21.82 15.06
N ALA A 21 -20.91 -21.75 15.58
CA ALA A 21 -20.47 -20.60 16.31
C ALA A 21 -20.48 -19.42 15.32
N VAL A 22 -21.53 -18.61 15.40
CA VAL A 22 -21.58 -17.31 14.73
C VAL A 22 -20.51 -16.48 15.43
N ALA A 23 -19.35 -16.33 14.78
CA ALA A 23 -18.36 -15.35 15.21
C ALA A 23 -19.09 -14.00 15.33
N PRO A 24 -18.86 -13.23 16.42
CA PRO A 24 -19.50 -11.94 16.55
C PRO A 24 -19.12 -11.10 15.33
N ARG A 25 -20.11 -10.70 14.55
CA ARG A 25 -19.94 -9.65 13.52
C ARG A 25 -19.36 -8.47 14.28
N ALA A 26 -18.11 -8.09 13.93
CA ALA A 26 -17.51 -6.87 14.44
C ALA A 26 -18.52 -5.74 14.25
N ALA A 27 -18.77 -4.98 15.32
CA ALA A 27 -19.71 -3.87 15.29
C ALA A 27 -19.21 -2.84 14.27
N PHE A 28 -19.81 -2.86 13.10
CA PHE A 28 -19.58 -1.90 12.03
C PHE A 28 -20.24 -0.58 12.47
N GLY A 29 -19.47 0.47 12.74
CA GLY A 29 -20.06 1.78 12.97
C GLY A 29 -19.34 2.80 13.82
N GLN A 30 -18.20 2.51 14.42
CA GLN A 30 -17.46 3.57 15.12
C GLN A 30 -16.39 4.17 14.21
N ALA A 31 -16.39 5.52 14.10
CA ALA A 31 -15.29 6.25 13.46
C ALA A 31 -13.95 5.86 14.12
N PRO A 32 -12.84 5.83 13.36
CA PRO A 32 -11.55 5.47 13.93
C PRO A 32 -11.16 6.44 15.05
N ALA A 33 -10.72 5.88 16.19
CA ALA A 33 -10.14 6.67 17.26
C ALA A 33 -8.63 6.82 17.00
N PHE A 34 -8.11 8.03 17.22
CA PHE A 34 -6.70 8.33 17.04
C PHE A 34 -6.04 8.68 18.38
N PRO A 35 -4.76 8.35 18.60
CA PRO A 35 -4.01 8.77 19.76
C PRO A 35 -4.00 10.30 19.90
N LYS A 36 -4.02 10.80 21.13
CA LYS A 36 -3.90 12.26 21.38
C LYS A 36 -2.61 12.80 20.76
N GLY A 37 -2.74 13.84 19.94
CA GLY A 37 -1.62 14.47 19.23
C GLY A 37 -1.20 13.74 17.94
N ALA A 38 -1.98 12.75 17.48
CA ALA A 38 -1.76 12.15 16.19
C ALA A 38 -2.02 13.15 15.06
N ILE A 39 -1.16 13.10 14.04
CA ILE A 39 -1.25 13.92 12.85
C ILE A 39 -1.14 13.05 11.59
N ILE A 40 -1.66 13.56 10.48
CA ILE A 40 -1.27 13.14 9.13
C ILE A 40 -0.39 14.25 8.57
N ARG A 41 0.87 13.94 8.32
CA ARG A 41 1.84 14.91 7.82
C ARG A 41 1.76 15.03 6.32
N THR A 42 1.51 16.24 5.84
CA THR A 42 1.54 16.57 4.41
C THR A 42 2.63 17.60 4.11
N LEU A 43 2.91 17.83 2.85
CA LEU A 43 3.95 18.76 2.41
C LEU A 43 3.78 20.18 2.95
N LEU A 44 2.54 20.68 3.06
CA LEU A 44 2.26 22.07 3.42
C LEU A 44 1.95 22.27 4.90
N LYS A 45 1.21 21.33 5.51
CA LYS A 45 0.86 21.38 6.94
C LYS A 45 0.61 20.00 7.51
N ASP A 46 0.61 19.88 8.81
CA ASP A 46 0.13 18.68 9.51
C ASP A 46 -1.39 18.83 9.74
N TYR A 47 -2.16 17.77 9.46
CA TYR A 47 -3.61 17.70 9.66
C TYR A 47 -3.94 16.84 10.87
N ALA A 48 -4.98 17.19 11.63
CA ALA A 48 -5.63 16.21 12.48
C ALA A 48 -6.27 15.13 11.57
N PRO A 49 -6.20 13.84 11.93
CA PRO A 49 -6.75 12.77 11.05
C PRO A 49 -8.23 12.96 10.71
N GLU A 50 -9.00 13.62 11.59
CA GLU A 50 -10.42 13.91 11.41
C GLU A 50 -10.67 14.95 10.29
N GLU A 51 -9.73 15.86 10.05
CA GLU A 51 -9.84 16.87 8.99
C GLU A 51 -9.87 16.26 7.59
N LEU A 52 -9.32 15.04 7.42
CA LEU A 52 -9.29 14.32 6.14
C LEU A 52 -10.40 13.25 6.02
N ALA A 53 -11.38 13.24 6.94
CA ALA A 53 -12.49 12.28 6.92
C ALA A 53 -13.51 12.53 5.80
N GLY A 54 -13.47 13.69 5.16
CA GLY A 54 -14.45 14.11 4.16
C GLY A 54 -14.29 13.46 2.78
N GLY A 55 -13.28 12.62 2.56
CA GLY A 55 -13.03 11.97 1.27
C GLY A 55 -12.01 10.85 1.36
N ALA A 56 -11.82 10.18 0.23
CA ALA A 56 -10.86 9.07 0.11
C ALA A 56 -9.42 9.56 0.22
N THR A 57 -8.54 8.66 0.67
CA THR A 57 -7.10 8.84 0.58
C THR A 57 -6.51 7.78 -0.35
N LEU A 58 -5.82 8.21 -1.40
CA LEU A 58 -5.06 7.33 -2.28
C LEU A 58 -3.66 7.13 -1.68
N PHE A 59 -3.33 5.89 -1.33
CA PHE A 59 -2.11 5.60 -0.56
C PHE A 59 -0.84 5.46 -1.42
N HIS A 60 -0.97 5.42 -2.76
CA HIS A 60 0.14 5.09 -3.65
C HIS A 60 -0.07 5.68 -5.06
N GLU A 61 0.49 6.86 -5.29
CA GLU A 61 0.48 7.52 -6.60
C GLU A 61 1.85 8.12 -6.91
N HIS A 62 2.11 8.44 -8.18
CA HIS A 62 3.37 9.04 -8.62
C HIS A 62 3.12 10.32 -9.41
N MET A 63 3.48 11.48 -8.86
CA MET A 63 3.34 12.76 -9.56
C MET A 63 4.58 13.13 -10.36
N GLN A 64 5.72 12.52 -10.03
CA GLN A 64 6.97 12.75 -10.76
C GLN A 64 7.88 11.53 -10.70
N LEU A 65 8.37 11.12 -11.88
CA LEU A 65 9.38 10.08 -12.05
C LEU A 65 10.51 10.61 -12.95
N GLY A 66 11.72 10.12 -12.74
CA GLY A 66 12.88 10.47 -13.55
C GLY A 66 12.74 10.04 -15.01
N PRO A 67 13.43 10.69 -15.94
CA PRO A 67 13.33 10.36 -17.37
C PRO A 67 13.84 8.95 -17.70
N ASP A 68 14.72 8.41 -16.88
CA ASP A 68 15.29 7.06 -17.00
C ASP A 68 14.53 5.99 -16.20
N PHE A 69 13.52 6.38 -15.41
CA PHE A 69 12.78 5.46 -14.55
C PHE A 69 12.19 4.28 -15.32
N ASN A 70 11.44 4.54 -16.40
CA ASN A 70 10.79 3.49 -17.16
C ASN A 70 11.78 2.51 -17.79
N ALA A 71 12.95 2.99 -18.24
CA ALA A 71 13.99 2.14 -18.80
C ALA A 71 14.59 1.22 -17.73
N LYS A 72 14.95 1.76 -16.58
CA LYS A 72 15.48 1.00 -15.43
C LYS A 72 14.45 -0.02 -14.91
N PHE A 73 13.20 0.40 -14.72
CA PHE A 73 12.12 -0.47 -14.27
C PHE A 73 11.87 -1.63 -15.24
N SER A 74 11.81 -1.34 -16.54
CA SER A 74 11.59 -2.36 -17.56
C SER A 74 12.73 -3.37 -17.60
N ALA A 75 13.98 -2.92 -17.49
CA ALA A 75 15.14 -3.80 -17.45
C ALA A 75 15.14 -4.71 -16.22
N ALA A 76 14.90 -4.15 -15.04
CA ALA A 76 14.80 -4.91 -13.78
C ALA A 76 13.64 -5.92 -13.81
N SER A 77 12.46 -5.48 -14.24
CA SER A 77 11.29 -6.34 -14.39
C SER A 77 11.54 -7.48 -15.37
N ALA A 78 12.18 -7.23 -16.51
CA ALA A 78 12.50 -8.25 -17.48
C ALA A 78 13.47 -9.30 -16.91
N ALA A 79 14.50 -8.88 -16.18
CA ALA A 79 15.46 -9.78 -15.53
C ALA A 79 14.78 -10.69 -14.49
N VAL A 80 13.94 -10.12 -13.62
CA VAL A 80 13.20 -10.87 -12.59
C VAL A 80 12.23 -11.87 -13.25
N ARG A 81 11.49 -11.46 -14.26
CA ARG A 81 10.56 -12.34 -14.99
C ARG A 81 11.28 -13.51 -15.67
N ALA A 82 12.42 -13.22 -16.32
CA ALA A 82 13.23 -14.26 -16.94
C ALA A 82 13.75 -15.26 -15.90
N ALA A 83 14.24 -14.80 -14.75
CA ALA A 83 14.71 -15.66 -13.66
C ALA A 83 13.59 -16.56 -13.09
N ASN A 84 12.32 -16.13 -13.18
CA ASN A 84 11.15 -16.87 -12.71
C ASN A 84 10.42 -17.65 -13.83
N GLY A 85 10.97 -17.71 -15.04
CA GLY A 85 10.32 -18.38 -16.18
C GLY A 85 8.99 -17.75 -16.61
N LEU A 86 8.77 -16.47 -16.26
CA LEU A 86 7.58 -15.73 -16.62
C LEU A 86 7.73 -15.08 -18.00
N PRO A 87 6.66 -15.00 -18.81
CA PRO A 87 6.74 -14.33 -20.09
C PRO A 87 7.09 -12.85 -19.92
N PRO A 88 7.81 -12.24 -20.87
CA PRO A 88 8.09 -10.81 -20.81
C PRO A 88 6.79 -10.02 -20.75
N LEU A 89 6.82 -8.88 -20.03
CA LEU A 89 5.69 -7.94 -20.11
C LEU A 89 5.58 -7.42 -21.54
N PRO A 90 4.35 -7.16 -22.02
CA PRO A 90 4.19 -6.42 -23.26
C PRO A 90 5.03 -5.14 -23.18
N ALA A 91 5.75 -4.83 -24.25
CA ALA A 91 6.53 -3.61 -24.29
C ALA A 91 5.62 -2.43 -23.89
N ARG A 92 5.96 -1.75 -22.83
CA ARG A 92 5.36 -0.43 -22.52
C ARG A 92 5.91 0.55 -23.57
N GLY A 93 5.39 0.46 -24.77
CA GLY A 93 5.93 1.14 -25.92
C GLY A 93 4.82 1.59 -26.84
N GLY A 94 4.28 2.74 -26.51
CA GLY A 94 3.83 3.70 -27.47
C GLY A 94 4.74 4.92 -27.33
N ALA A 95 4.91 5.72 -28.36
CA ALA A 95 5.41 7.07 -28.19
C ALA A 95 4.62 7.73 -27.04
N PRO A 96 5.27 8.52 -26.16
CA PRO A 96 4.52 9.24 -25.15
C PRO A 96 3.34 9.94 -25.83
N PRO A 97 2.16 10.02 -25.20
CA PRO A 97 1.01 10.67 -25.79
C PRO A 97 1.45 12.07 -26.26
N PRO A 98 0.99 12.52 -27.45
CA PRO A 98 1.35 13.82 -27.93
C PRO A 98 0.87 14.90 -26.96
N GLY A 99 1.75 15.75 -26.51
CA GLY A 99 1.45 16.81 -25.56
C GLY A 99 2.59 17.05 -24.57
N PRO A 100 2.44 18.05 -23.71
CA PRO A 100 3.42 18.33 -22.67
C PRO A 100 3.46 17.20 -21.64
N ASP A 101 4.66 16.91 -21.13
CA ASP A 101 4.86 15.93 -20.07
C ASP A 101 4.38 16.54 -18.73
N ILE A 102 3.23 16.08 -18.26
CA ILE A 102 2.63 16.56 -17.00
C ILE A 102 3.52 16.36 -15.80
N MET A 103 4.42 15.38 -15.82
CA MET A 103 5.39 15.14 -14.73
C MET A 103 6.54 16.19 -14.71
N ARG A 104 6.59 17.08 -15.68
CA ARG A 104 7.59 18.17 -15.76
C ARG A 104 6.95 19.55 -15.66
N ASP A 105 5.61 19.61 -15.61
CA ASP A 105 4.84 20.85 -15.55
C ASP A 105 3.91 20.82 -14.32
N ALA A 106 4.24 21.64 -13.32
CA ALA A 106 3.50 21.68 -12.06
C ALA A 106 2.07 22.23 -12.22
N ASP A 107 1.80 23.06 -13.24
CA ASP A 107 0.45 23.57 -13.50
C ASP A 107 -0.44 22.46 -14.09
N LEU A 108 0.09 21.71 -15.03
CA LEU A 108 -0.63 20.58 -15.63
C LEU A 108 -0.87 19.47 -14.61
N MET A 109 0.15 19.14 -13.81
CA MET A 109 0.00 18.15 -12.74
C MET A 109 -1.01 18.60 -11.68
N ALA A 110 -0.99 19.88 -11.28
CA ALA A 110 -1.96 20.43 -10.35
C ALA A 110 -3.38 20.38 -10.89
N ALA A 111 -3.58 20.64 -12.17
CA ALA A 111 -4.89 20.50 -12.82
C ALA A 111 -5.37 19.04 -12.82
N GLU A 112 -4.49 18.08 -13.03
CA GLU A 112 -4.80 16.64 -12.93
C GLU A 112 -5.19 16.22 -11.51
N VAL A 113 -4.42 16.66 -10.52
CA VAL A 113 -4.70 16.41 -9.09
C VAL A 113 -6.01 17.06 -8.66
N ALA A 114 -6.34 18.26 -9.16
CA ALA A 114 -7.60 18.94 -8.87
C ALA A 114 -8.83 18.12 -9.32
N LYS A 115 -8.77 17.48 -10.50
CA LYS A 115 -9.83 16.55 -10.97
C LYS A 115 -10.03 15.39 -10.00
N THR A 116 -8.96 14.91 -9.38
CA THR A 116 -9.02 13.83 -8.40
C THR A 116 -9.76 14.26 -7.13
N ARG A 117 -9.57 15.50 -6.68
CA ARG A 117 -10.33 16.09 -5.59
C ARG A 117 -11.82 16.18 -5.92
N ASP A 118 -12.16 16.59 -7.14
CA ASP A 118 -13.56 16.70 -7.58
C ASP A 118 -14.26 15.32 -7.65
N ALA A 119 -13.49 14.24 -7.76
CA ALA A 119 -13.97 12.86 -7.66
C ALA A 119 -14.12 12.35 -6.21
N GLY A 120 -13.85 13.18 -5.18
CA GLY A 120 -14.04 12.83 -3.77
C GLY A 120 -12.77 12.37 -3.04
N VAL A 121 -11.57 12.66 -3.55
CA VAL A 121 -10.30 12.40 -2.86
C VAL A 121 -9.95 13.58 -1.97
N ALA A 122 -9.63 13.32 -0.70
CA ALA A 122 -9.22 14.30 0.29
C ALA A 122 -7.69 14.35 0.52
N CYS A 123 -6.97 13.30 0.16
CA CYS A 123 -5.52 13.22 0.36
C CYS A 123 -4.89 12.24 -0.63
N ILE A 124 -3.67 12.51 -1.05
CA ILE A 124 -2.88 11.62 -1.91
C ILE A 124 -1.50 11.41 -1.27
N VAL A 125 -1.01 10.17 -1.27
CA VAL A 125 0.37 9.83 -0.95
C VAL A 125 1.16 9.73 -2.25
N ASP A 126 2.17 10.58 -2.41
CA ASP A 126 3.15 10.43 -3.48
C ASP A 126 4.23 9.44 -3.05
N ALA A 127 4.35 8.35 -3.79
CA ALA A 127 5.25 7.23 -3.51
C ALA A 127 6.65 7.43 -4.12
N GLY A 128 6.89 8.57 -4.75
CA GLY A 128 8.16 8.87 -5.39
C GLY A 128 9.29 9.13 -4.38
N HIS A 129 10.50 8.80 -4.81
CA HIS A 129 11.74 9.03 -4.06
C HIS A 129 12.73 9.84 -4.88
N ALA A 130 13.75 10.38 -4.22
CA ALA A 130 14.83 11.09 -4.91
C ALA A 130 15.59 10.19 -5.92
N ASP A 131 15.80 8.91 -5.57
CA ASP A 131 16.42 7.91 -6.44
C ASP A 131 15.53 7.46 -7.62
N MET A 132 14.22 7.75 -7.55
CA MET A 132 13.26 7.62 -8.66
C MET A 132 13.14 8.89 -9.50
N GLY A 133 13.83 9.96 -9.13
CA GLY A 133 13.83 11.27 -9.83
C GLY A 133 12.73 12.23 -9.38
N ARG A 134 12.12 12.00 -8.21
CA ARG A 134 11.18 12.95 -7.58
C ARG A 134 11.90 14.22 -7.13
N ASN A 135 11.27 15.37 -7.33
CA ASN A 135 11.65 16.66 -6.77
C ASN A 135 10.58 17.14 -5.78
N ILE A 136 10.97 17.37 -4.52
CA ILE A 136 10.05 17.73 -3.45
C ILE A 136 9.40 19.12 -3.67
N ASP A 137 10.12 20.06 -4.27
CA ASP A 137 9.60 21.41 -4.54
C ASP A 137 8.56 21.39 -5.67
N PHE A 138 8.68 20.47 -6.63
CA PHE A 138 7.64 20.22 -7.62
C PHE A 138 6.35 19.75 -6.93
N LEU A 139 6.43 18.79 -6.01
CA LEU A 139 5.26 18.30 -5.26
C LEU A 139 4.63 19.41 -4.38
N ARG A 140 5.45 20.26 -3.75
CA ARG A 140 4.97 21.41 -3.00
C ARG A 140 4.17 22.37 -3.88
N GLN A 141 4.67 22.66 -5.07
CA GLN A 141 3.95 23.50 -6.04
C GLN A 141 2.63 22.86 -6.48
N VAL A 142 2.63 21.56 -6.78
CA VAL A 142 1.40 20.81 -7.13
C VAL A 142 0.39 20.88 -5.99
N SER A 143 0.81 20.64 -4.74
CA SER A 143 -0.06 20.72 -3.57
C SER A 143 -0.64 22.12 -3.36
N MET A 144 0.18 23.16 -3.47
CA MET A 144 -0.28 24.56 -3.35
C MET A 144 -1.28 24.95 -4.43
N LYS A 145 -1.00 24.59 -5.69
CA LYS A 145 -1.82 24.99 -6.85
C LYS A 145 -3.14 24.21 -6.92
N SER A 146 -3.12 22.92 -6.58
CA SER A 146 -4.32 22.06 -6.58
C SER A 146 -5.17 22.19 -5.33
N GLY A 147 -4.58 22.66 -4.21
CA GLY A 147 -5.21 22.61 -2.90
C GLY A 147 -5.36 21.21 -2.32
N MET A 148 -4.73 20.20 -2.92
CA MET A 148 -4.76 18.81 -2.46
C MET A 148 -3.74 18.60 -1.35
N PRO A 149 -4.11 18.07 -0.17
CA PRO A 149 -3.18 17.54 0.80
C PRO A 149 -2.36 16.40 0.20
N ILE A 150 -1.03 16.57 0.09
CA ILE A 150 -0.12 15.56 -0.43
C ILE A 150 0.82 15.12 0.69
N VAL A 151 0.81 13.83 0.99
CA VAL A 151 1.77 13.17 1.86
C VAL A 151 2.97 12.78 1.00
N ALA A 152 4.17 13.22 1.37
CA ALA A 152 5.38 12.78 0.69
C ALA A 152 5.83 11.42 1.24
N GLY A 153 5.99 10.47 0.35
CA GLY A 153 6.77 9.26 0.57
C GLY A 153 8.27 9.55 0.54
N GLY A 154 9.09 8.61 1.01
CA GLY A 154 10.54 8.74 0.95
C GLY A 154 11.27 7.52 1.44
N GLY A 155 12.58 7.56 1.36
CA GLY A 155 13.47 6.45 1.61
C GLY A 155 14.28 6.10 0.38
N PHE A 156 14.47 4.80 0.14
CA PHE A 156 15.14 4.30 -1.06
C PHE A 156 14.26 3.22 -1.69
N TYR A 157 14.08 3.30 -3.01
CA TYR A 157 13.12 2.45 -3.72
C TYR A 157 13.55 0.97 -3.75
N SER A 158 14.35 0.58 -4.71
CA SER A 158 14.85 -0.80 -4.85
C SER A 158 16.25 -0.80 -5.47
N GLN A 159 16.96 -1.92 -5.36
CA GLN A 159 18.38 -1.99 -5.72
C GLN A 159 18.74 -1.43 -7.10
N PRO A 160 17.96 -1.63 -8.20
CA PRO A 160 18.29 -1.05 -9.50
C PRO A 160 18.30 0.48 -9.54
N PHE A 161 17.70 1.13 -8.55
CA PHE A 161 17.57 2.58 -8.45
C PHE A 161 18.49 3.19 -7.42
N TYR A 162 19.06 2.38 -6.52
CA TYR A 162 19.86 2.88 -5.42
C TYR A 162 21.04 3.72 -5.89
N PRO A 163 21.33 4.83 -5.20
CA PRO A 163 22.63 5.47 -5.27
C PRO A 163 23.75 4.46 -4.97
N LYS A 164 24.88 4.60 -5.66
CA LYS A 164 26.01 3.64 -5.53
C LYS A 164 26.54 3.52 -4.11
N GLU A 165 26.40 4.57 -3.33
CA GLU A 165 26.86 4.68 -1.94
C GLU A 165 26.12 3.70 -1.01
N ILE A 166 24.89 3.31 -1.34
CA ILE A 166 24.08 2.39 -0.52
C ILE A 166 24.84 1.07 -0.26
N SER A 167 25.55 0.55 -1.25
CA SER A 167 26.29 -0.70 -1.10
C SER A 167 27.41 -0.64 -0.03
N THR A 168 27.99 0.55 0.17
CA THR A 168 29.11 0.76 1.11
C THR A 168 28.67 1.38 2.45
N MET A 169 27.48 1.97 2.51
CA MET A 169 26.94 2.55 3.74
C MET A 169 26.63 1.47 4.78
N SER A 170 26.98 1.74 6.04
CA SER A 170 26.49 0.96 7.15
C SER A 170 24.99 1.20 7.39
N GLU A 171 24.34 0.30 8.12
CA GLU A 171 22.95 0.47 8.51
C GLU A 171 22.71 1.74 9.34
N ASP A 172 23.66 2.12 10.21
CA ASP A 172 23.59 3.38 10.99
C ASP A 172 23.73 4.63 10.12
N GLN A 173 24.55 4.57 9.07
CA GLN A 173 24.65 5.66 8.10
C GLN A 173 23.36 5.82 7.30
N LEU A 174 22.71 4.70 6.89
CA LEU A 174 21.42 4.70 6.24
C LEU A 174 20.32 5.24 7.16
N LEU A 175 20.26 4.77 8.42
CA LEU A 175 19.32 5.29 9.42
C LEU A 175 19.42 6.81 9.56
N ASN A 176 20.64 7.33 9.70
CA ASN A 176 20.86 8.78 9.83
C ASN A 176 20.48 9.54 8.55
N ALA A 177 20.71 8.96 7.37
CA ALA A 177 20.28 9.55 6.10
C ALA A 177 18.75 9.60 5.99
N LEU A 178 18.04 8.52 6.35
CA LEU A 178 16.58 8.45 6.36
C LEU A 178 15.94 9.44 7.34
N ILE A 179 16.51 9.61 8.54
CA ILE A 179 16.01 10.58 9.51
C ILE A 179 16.20 12.02 8.97
N ARG A 180 17.36 12.33 8.38
CA ARG A 180 17.57 13.65 7.75
C ARG A 180 16.59 13.88 6.61
N GLN A 181 16.41 12.91 5.73
CA GLN A 181 15.44 13.01 4.64
C GLN A 181 14.01 13.23 5.16
N ALA A 182 13.61 12.50 6.20
CA ALA A 182 12.28 12.66 6.81
C ALA A 182 12.06 14.09 7.35
N ASP A 183 13.10 14.69 7.92
CA ASP A 183 13.03 16.07 8.42
C ASP A 183 13.08 17.10 7.28
N ASP A 184 13.97 16.94 6.30
CA ASP A 184 14.23 17.95 5.25
C ASP A 184 13.12 17.95 4.17
N ASP A 185 12.63 16.76 3.78
CA ASP A 185 11.54 16.59 2.80
C ASP A 185 10.15 16.64 3.46
N VAL A 186 10.08 16.69 4.79
CA VAL A 186 8.82 16.68 5.55
C VAL A 186 7.99 15.43 5.23
N LEU A 187 8.63 14.24 5.33
CA LEU A 187 7.98 12.98 5.00
C LEU A 187 6.81 12.66 5.92
N GLY A 188 5.71 12.18 5.35
CA GLY A 188 4.55 11.64 6.08
C GLY A 188 4.49 10.11 6.05
N ALA A 189 5.30 9.47 5.19
CA ALA A 189 5.46 8.03 5.12
C ALA A 189 6.87 7.66 4.63
N PHE A 190 7.43 6.52 5.08
CA PHE A 190 8.55 5.88 4.41
C PHE A 190 7.97 4.93 3.36
N GLY A 191 8.28 5.14 2.10
CA GLY A 191 7.77 4.33 1.00
C GLY A 191 7.63 5.10 -0.32
N GLU A 192 7.56 4.30 -1.39
CA GLU A 192 7.51 2.83 -1.39
C GLU A 192 8.91 2.21 -1.25
N ILE A 193 9.13 1.43 -0.20
CA ILE A 193 10.38 0.73 0.02
C ILE A 193 10.31 -0.60 -0.71
N GLY A 194 11.21 -0.85 -1.65
CA GLY A 194 11.03 -1.89 -2.65
C GLY A 194 11.96 -3.08 -2.55
N SER A 195 11.41 -4.23 -2.89
CA SER A 195 12.15 -5.41 -3.30
C SER A 195 11.44 -6.08 -4.47
N TRP A 196 12.19 -6.90 -5.21
CA TRP A 196 11.63 -7.75 -6.26
C TRP A 196 11.22 -9.11 -5.67
N ASP A 197 11.40 -10.22 -6.38
CA ASP A 197 11.02 -11.55 -5.89
C ASP A 197 11.84 -12.02 -4.69
N GLU A 198 13.13 -11.70 -4.70
CA GLU A 198 14.08 -11.99 -3.62
C GLU A 198 14.61 -10.67 -3.07
N ILE A 199 14.68 -10.58 -1.75
CA ILE A 199 15.24 -9.39 -1.10
C ILE A 199 16.76 -9.53 -1.10
N THR A 200 17.44 -8.66 -1.83
CA THR A 200 18.90 -8.63 -1.90
C THR A 200 19.54 -8.19 -0.59
N ALA A 201 20.84 -8.36 -0.45
CA ALA A 201 21.56 -7.95 0.77
C ALA A 201 21.46 -6.45 1.05
N ASP A 202 21.52 -5.62 -0.03
CA ASP A 202 21.40 -4.17 0.12
C ASP A 202 19.95 -3.76 0.40
N GLU A 203 18.96 -4.38 -0.25
CA GLU A 203 17.55 -4.14 0.06
C GLU A 203 17.24 -4.53 1.50
N ARG A 204 17.70 -5.69 1.98
CA ARG A 204 17.53 -6.10 3.38
C ARG A 204 18.12 -5.09 4.36
N LYS A 205 19.30 -4.54 4.05
CA LYS A 205 19.95 -3.49 4.84
C LYS A 205 19.09 -2.20 4.86
N VAL A 206 18.53 -1.81 3.71
CA VAL A 206 17.62 -0.65 3.61
C VAL A 206 16.33 -0.90 4.39
N PHE A 207 15.69 -2.07 4.25
CA PHE A 207 14.49 -2.42 5.02
C PHE A 207 14.71 -2.32 6.54
N ARG A 208 15.83 -2.86 7.05
CA ARG A 208 16.17 -2.73 8.48
C ARG A 208 16.40 -1.28 8.91
N ALA A 209 17.12 -0.51 8.10
CA ALA A 209 17.37 0.90 8.38
C ALA A 209 16.06 1.71 8.40
N VAL A 210 15.13 1.44 7.47
CA VAL A 210 13.79 2.06 7.43
C VAL A 210 12.97 1.66 8.66
N GLY A 211 12.99 0.39 9.06
CA GLY A 211 12.32 -0.07 10.28
C GLY A 211 12.83 0.69 11.52
N ARG A 212 14.15 0.85 11.65
CA ARG A 212 14.78 1.64 12.73
C ARG A 212 14.42 3.13 12.63
N ALA A 213 14.33 3.69 11.41
CA ALA A 213 13.89 5.07 11.20
C ALA A 213 12.42 5.27 11.62
N HIS A 214 11.53 4.30 11.32
CA HIS A 214 10.18 4.28 11.86
C HIS A 214 10.19 4.32 13.39
N VAL A 215 10.95 3.43 14.04
CA VAL A 215 11.05 3.41 15.51
C VAL A 215 11.52 4.76 16.07
N ALA A 216 12.39 5.48 15.37
CA ALA A 216 12.89 6.80 15.79
C ALA A 216 11.90 7.95 15.51
N THR A 217 10.96 7.81 14.59
CA THR A 217 10.11 8.91 14.09
C THR A 217 8.62 8.69 14.25
N ASN A 218 8.15 7.46 14.32
CA ASN A 218 6.76 6.96 14.19
C ASN A 218 6.15 7.12 12.78
N ILE A 219 6.89 7.57 11.78
CA ILE A 219 6.41 7.68 10.39
C ILE A 219 6.07 6.28 9.86
N PRO A 220 4.85 6.02 9.32
CA PRO A 220 4.45 4.71 8.82
C PRO A 220 5.25 4.27 7.59
N ILE A 221 5.22 2.96 7.30
CA ILE A 221 6.00 2.35 6.20
C ILE A 221 5.05 1.70 5.20
N PHE A 222 5.26 1.94 3.90
CA PHE A 222 4.63 1.16 2.84
C PHE A 222 5.65 0.67 1.83
N THR A 223 5.34 -0.46 1.16
CA THR A 223 6.33 -1.18 0.38
C THR A 223 5.95 -1.34 -1.08
N HIS A 224 6.97 -1.53 -1.91
CA HIS A 224 6.88 -2.14 -3.23
C HIS A 224 7.21 -3.62 -3.14
N THR A 225 6.30 -4.47 -3.58
CA THR A 225 6.54 -5.91 -3.66
C THR A 225 6.65 -6.30 -5.12
N GLY A 226 7.76 -6.91 -5.48
CA GLY A 226 8.02 -7.36 -6.84
C GLY A 226 7.01 -8.39 -7.34
N ILE A 227 6.99 -8.59 -8.63
CA ILE A 227 6.12 -9.57 -9.30
C ILE A 227 6.89 -10.89 -9.44
N PRO A 228 6.38 -12.00 -8.89
CA PRO A 228 5.02 -12.32 -8.45
C PRO A 228 4.67 -12.03 -6.98
N GLY A 229 5.49 -11.33 -6.22
CA GLY A 229 5.16 -10.95 -4.84
C GLY A 229 5.66 -11.92 -3.76
N LYS A 230 6.63 -12.76 -4.05
CA LYS A 230 7.20 -13.74 -3.11
C LYS A 230 7.76 -13.13 -1.84
N SER A 231 8.37 -11.93 -1.94
CA SER A 231 9.02 -11.25 -0.83
C SER A 231 8.06 -10.62 0.19
N ALA A 232 6.75 -10.64 -0.04
CA ALA A 232 5.77 -9.92 0.78
C ALA A 232 5.82 -10.27 2.29
N LEU A 233 5.91 -11.55 2.64
CA LEU A 233 5.99 -11.97 4.04
C LEU A 233 7.36 -11.67 4.64
N GLU A 234 8.43 -11.84 3.88
CA GLU A 234 9.79 -11.54 4.32
C GLU A 234 10.01 -10.04 4.57
N GLN A 235 9.41 -9.15 3.77
CA GLN A 235 9.40 -7.71 4.04
C GLN A 235 8.83 -7.42 5.43
N LEU A 236 7.69 -8.03 5.76
CA LEU A 236 7.06 -7.84 7.07
C LEU A 236 7.91 -8.43 8.20
N ASP A 237 8.53 -9.61 8.00
CA ASP A 237 9.44 -10.22 8.97
C ASP A 237 10.62 -9.28 9.31
N ILE A 238 11.25 -8.68 8.29
CA ILE A 238 12.37 -7.75 8.49
C ILE A 238 11.95 -6.52 9.29
N PHE A 239 10.75 -5.97 9.03
CA PHE A 239 10.26 -4.81 9.78
C PHE A 239 9.92 -5.17 11.24
N GLU A 240 9.31 -6.32 11.49
CA GLU A 240 9.04 -6.79 12.86
C GLU A 240 10.33 -7.04 13.63
N ASP A 241 11.33 -7.66 13.00
CA ASP A 241 12.68 -7.84 13.58
C ASP A 241 13.36 -6.51 13.90
N ALA A 242 13.08 -5.45 13.13
CA ALA A 242 13.55 -4.09 13.40
C ALA A 242 12.72 -3.35 14.47
N GLY A 243 11.69 -3.97 15.04
CA GLY A 243 10.86 -3.41 16.11
C GLY A 243 9.64 -2.63 15.63
N VAL A 244 9.28 -2.75 14.35
CA VAL A 244 8.06 -2.12 13.80
C VAL A 244 6.84 -2.97 14.13
N LYS A 245 5.77 -2.33 14.61
CA LYS A 245 4.49 -3.04 14.77
C LYS A 245 3.83 -3.23 13.41
N PRO A 246 3.21 -4.40 13.13
CA PRO A 246 2.58 -4.66 11.83
C PRO A 246 1.53 -3.63 11.42
N ASP A 247 0.77 -3.06 12.35
CA ASP A 247 -0.24 -2.03 12.09
C ASP A 247 0.36 -0.69 11.57
N ARG A 248 1.69 -0.59 11.49
CA ARG A 248 2.44 0.53 10.92
C ARG A 248 3.05 0.23 9.56
N VAL A 249 2.73 -0.96 9.00
CA VAL A 249 3.27 -1.45 7.72
C VAL A 249 2.13 -1.72 6.75
N LEU A 250 2.26 -1.23 5.52
CA LEU A 250 1.42 -1.59 4.39
C LEU A 250 2.29 -2.30 3.35
N ILE A 251 1.91 -3.53 3.00
CA ILE A 251 2.56 -4.29 1.92
C ILE A 251 1.85 -3.98 0.61
N GLY A 252 2.54 -3.30 -0.30
CA GLY A 252 2.01 -2.83 -1.57
C GLY A 252 2.06 -3.87 -2.70
N HIS A 253 1.37 -3.58 -3.79
CA HIS A 253 1.29 -4.36 -5.05
C HIS A 253 0.74 -5.78 -4.89
N LEU A 254 0.02 -6.08 -3.83
CA LEU A 254 -0.47 -7.43 -3.59
C LEU A 254 -1.62 -7.85 -4.53
N GLY A 255 -2.21 -6.91 -5.27
CA GLY A 255 -3.08 -7.23 -6.40
C GLY A 255 -2.40 -7.97 -7.55
N ASN A 256 -1.06 -7.96 -7.59
CA ASN A 256 -0.26 -8.70 -8.59
C ASN A 256 0.15 -10.11 -8.12
N LEU A 257 -0.03 -10.43 -6.86
CA LEU A 257 0.31 -11.74 -6.31
C LEU A 257 -0.72 -12.78 -6.75
N VAL A 258 -0.27 -13.76 -7.52
CA VAL A 258 -1.10 -14.90 -7.93
C VAL A 258 -1.16 -15.89 -6.77
N ASP A 259 -2.13 -15.68 -5.89
CA ASP A 259 -2.44 -16.56 -4.77
C ASP A 259 -3.95 -16.82 -4.76
N THR A 260 -4.36 -17.93 -5.34
CA THR A 260 -5.79 -18.29 -5.52
C THR A 260 -6.58 -18.35 -4.22
N ASN A 261 -5.93 -18.66 -3.10
CA ASN A 261 -6.53 -18.74 -1.78
C ASN A 261 -6.37 -17.45 -0.96
N VAL A 262 -5.74 -16.42 -1.52
CA VAL A 262 -5.33 -15.18 -0.85
C VAL A 262 -4.63 -15.46 0.51
N TYR A 263 -3.84 -16.54 0.55
CA TYR A 263 -3.20 -17.03 1.78
C TYR A 263 -2.19 -16.02 2.34
N VAL A 264 -1.31 -15.50 1.47
CA VAL A 264 -0.30 -14.50 1.83
C VAL A 264 -0.99 -13.23 2.35
N HIS A 265 -2.00 -12.74 1.64
CA HIS A 265 -2.80 -11.58 2.03
C HIS A 265 -3.45 -11.77 3.40
N LYS A 266 -4.13 -12.92 3.61
CA LYS A 266 -4.73 -13.26 4.91
C LYS A 266 -3.70 -13.37 6.02
N THR A 267 -2.50 -13.86 5.71
CA THR A 267 -1.42 -13.98 6.70
C THR A 267 -0.92 -12.60 7.13
N ILE A 268 -0.74 -11.67 6.19
CA ILE A 268 -0.38 -10.28 6.49
C ILE A 268 -1.46 -9.60 7.34
N CYS A 269 -2.74 -9.74 6.95
CA CYS A 269 -3.86 -9.18 7.71
C CYS A 269 -3.97 -9.75 9.14
N ARG A 270 -3.77 -11.07 9.32
CA ARG A 270 -3.78 -11.71 10.66
C ARG A 270 -2.67 -11.22 11.56
N ARG A 271 -1.52 -10.83 11.00
CA ARG A 271 -0.42 -10.20 11.74
C ARG A 271 -0.73 -8.74 12.11
N GLY A 272 -1.77 -8.15 11.53
CA GLY A 272 -2.21 -6.78 11.80
C GLY A 272 -1.72 -5.74 10.80
N ALA A 273 -0.95 -6.13 9.77
CA ALA A 273 -0.47 -5.24 8.73
C ALA A 273 -1.56 -4.97 7.67
N TYR A 274 -1.34 -3.95 6.85
CA TYR A 274 -2.22 -3.59 5.75
C TYR A 274 -1.77 -4.22 4.44
N VAL A 275 -2.74 -4.48 3.58
CA VAL A 275 -2.56 -5.00 2.23
C VAL A 275 -2.98 -3.92 1.22
N GLY A 276 -2.03 -3.52 0.37
CA GLY A 276 -2.26 -2.55 -0.70
C GLY A 276 -2.65 -3.22 -2.01
N PHE A 277 -3.83 -2.87 -2.50
CA PHE A 277 -4.26 -3.17 -3.86
C PHE A 277 -4.14 -1.90 -4.70
N ASP A 278 -3.36 -1.97 -5.74
CA ASP A 278 -3.08 -0.85 -6.65
C ASP A 278 -3.04 -1.30 -8.11
N ARG A 279 -2.65 -0.40 -9.04
CA ARG A 279 -2.68 -0.66 -10.49
C ARG A 279 -4.09 -0.97 -11.01
N GLN A 280 -5.05 -0.26 -10.48
CA GLN A 280 -6.48 -0.42 -10.72
C GLN A 280 -6.99 0.42 -11.89
N GLY A 281 -8.24 0.19 -12.27
CA GLY A 281 -8.89 0.91 -13.37
C GLY A 281 -8.51 0.39 -14.76
N GLY A 282 -8.14 -0.88 -14.85
CA GLY A 282 -7.72 -1.52 -16.11
C GLY A 282 -7.92 -3.04 -16.11
N ASN A 283 -7.06 -3.73 -16.84
CA ASN A 283 -7.16 -5.19 -17.04
C ASN A 283 -6.93 -5.99 -15.74
N ASN A 284 -6.23 -5.43 -14.78
CA ASN A 284 -5.95 -6.09 -13.49
C ASN A 284 -7.20 -6.22 -12.62
N ASP A 285 -8.24 -5.42 -12.87
CA ASP A 285 -9.45 -5.40 -12.05
C ASP A 285 -10.16 -6.76 -12.04
N ALA A 286 -10.15 -7.48 -13.16
CA ALA A 286 -10.75 -8.81 -13.26
C ALA A 286 -10.13 -9.83 -12.28
N GLN A 287 -8.82 -9.68 -11.98
CA GLN A 287 -8.10 -10.49 -11.00
C GLN A 287 -8.29 -9.94 -9.59
N GLN A 288 -8.21 -8.62 -9.42
CA GLN A 288 -8.19 -8.01 -8.09
C GLN A 288 -9.55 -8.03 -7.40
N VAL A 289 -10.67 -7.82 -8.11
CA VAL A 289 -12.00 -7.77 -7.51
C VAL A 289 -12.34 -9.07 -6.75
N PRO A 290 -12.16 -10.28 -7.30
CA PRO A 290 -12.41 -11.51 -6.54
C PRO A 290 -11.48 -11.67 -5.32
N MET A 291 -10.23 -11.24 -5.40
CA MET A 291 -9.28 -11.29 -4.28
C MET A 291 -9.71 -10.37 -3.14
N VAL A 292 -10.12 -9.14 -3.47
CA VAL A 292 -10.66 -8.16 -2.52
C VAL A 292 -11.91 -8.70 -1.84
N MET A 293 -12.86 -9.26 -2.61
CA MET A 293 -14.09 -9.84 -2.04
C MET A 293 -13.78 -11.00 -1.10
N ALA A 294 -12.85 -11.90 -1.47
CA ALA A 294 -12.44 -13.02 -0.61
C ALA A 294 -11.80 -12.55 0.72
N LEU A 295 -11.17 -11.37 0.74
CA LEU A 295 -10.63 -10.77 1.96
C LEU A 295 -11.72 -10.07 2.79
N ILE A 296 -12.66 -9.38 2.14
CA ILE A 296 -13.82 -8.78 2.79
C ILE A 296 -14.68 -9.86 3.46
N ASP A 297 -14.98 -10.95 2.74
CA ASP A 297 -15.75 -12.10 3.25
C ASP A 297 -15.05 -12.80 4.42
N ALA A 298 -13.71 -12.80 4.42
CA ALA A 298 -12.91 -13.32 5.51
C ALA A 298 -12.78 -12.36 6.72
N GLY A 299 -13.40 -11.17 6.67
CA GLY A 299 -13.41 -10.19 7.76
C GLY A 299 -12.20 -9.26 7.82
N PHE A 300 -11.43 -9.13 6.73
CA PHE A 300 -10.21 -8.33 6.70
C PHE A 300 -10.38 -6.93 6.07
N ALA A 301 -11.60 -6.43 5.93
CA ALA A 301 -11.85 -5.09 5.37
C ALA A 301 -11.05 -3.97 6.07
N ASP A 302 -10.76 -4.13 7.37
CA ASP A 302 -9.99 -3.16 8.18
C ASP A 302 -8.48 -3.09 7.83
N HIS A 303 -8.01 -4.00 6.97
CA HIS A 303 -6.61 -4.11 6.57
C HIS A 303 -6.38 -3.85 5.08
N LEU A 304 -7.41 -3.44 4.33
CA LEU A 304 -7.30 -3.20 2.89
C LEU A 304 -7.18 -1.70 2.60
N MET A 305 -6.37 -1.35 1.59
CA MET A 305 -6.29 -0.02 1.00
C MET A 305 -6.22 -0.11 -0.51
N PHE A 306 -6.80 0.87 -1.21
CA PHE A 306 -6.83 0.94 -2.67
C PHE A 306 -6.17 2.20 -3.19
N SER A 307 -5.47 2.08 -4.34
CA SER A 307 -4.86 3.19 -5.05
C SER A 307 -4.67 2.85 -6.53
N ALA A 308 -4.25 3.82 -7.34
CA ALA A 308 -4.09 3.58 -8.77
C ALA A 308 -2.67 3.17 -9.16
N ASP A 309 -1.65 3.52 -8.38
CA ASP A 309 -0.23 3.41 -8.76
C ASP A 309 -0.02 4.02 -10.16
N ALA A 310 -0.40 5.26 -10.29
CA ALA A 310 -0.48 5.94 -11.57
C ALA A 310 0.25 7.27 -11.53
N SER A 311 0.58 7.79 -12.71
CA SER A 311 1.12 9.13 -12.91
C SER A 311 0.12 10.11 -13.52
N SER A 312 -1.09 9.65 -13.75
CA SER A 312 -2.27 10.44 -14.15
C SER A 312 -3.53 9.58 -14.04
N GLY A 313 -4.70 10.20 -14.07
CA GLY A 313 -5.97 9.48 -13.94
C GLY A 313 -6.14 8.86 -12.56
N TYR A 314 -5.66 9.51 -11.52
CA TYR A 314 -5.69 9.00 -10.14
C TYR A 314 -7.09 8.66 -9.66
N ALA A 315 -8.11 9.40 -10.11
CA ALA A 315 -9.51 9.17 -9.76
C ALA A 315 -10.04 7.79 -10.18
N LYS A 316 -9.37 7.06 -11.08
CA LYS A 316 -9.85 5.77 -11.61
C LYS A 316 -10.07 4.71 -10.52
N THR A 317 -9.38 4.80 -9.39
CA THR A 317 -9.66 3.96 -8.23
C THR A 317 -11.10 4.15 -7.75
N LEU A 318 -11.55 5.39 -7.57
CA LEU A 318 -12.92 5.69 -7.13
C LEU A 318 -13.96 5.56 -8.24
N THR A 319 -13.61 5.96 -9.46
CA THR A 319 -14.59 6.07 -10.56
C THR A 319 -14.73 4.79 -11.39
N VAL A 320 -13.75 3.88 -11.32
CA VAL A 320 -13.75 2.62 -12.09
C VAL A 320 -13.69 1.40 -11.19
N PHE A 321 -12.69 1.32 -10.29
CA PHE A 321 -12.46 0.10 -9.50
C PHE A 321 -13.47 -0.06 -8.36
N VAL A 322 -13.66 0.94 -7.52
CA VAL A 322 -14.62 0.92 -6.41
C VAL A 322 -16.04 0.54 -6.86
N PRO A 323 -16.58 1.07 -7.97
CA PRO A 323 -17.86 0.61 -8.50
C PRO A 323 -17.90 -0.89 -8.84
N LYS A 324 -16.81 -1.49 -9.32
CA LYS A 324 -16.73 -2.92 -9.61
C LYS A 324 -16.76 -3.75 -8.31
N VAL A 325 -16.04 -3.32 -7.29
CA VAL A 325 -16.04 -3.98 -5.97
C VAL A 325 -17.45 -3.87 -5.33
N LYS A 326 -18.09 -2.71 -5.46
CA LYS A 326 -19.49 -2.52 -5.02
C LYS A 326 -20.45 -3.43 -5.77
N ALA A 327 -20.34 -3.52 -7.09
CA ALA A 327 -21.15 -4.42 -7.91
C ALA A 327 -20.92 -5.91 -7.58
N ALA A 328 -19.73 -6.26 -7.07
CA ALA A 328 -19.41 -7.59 -6.57
C ALA A 328 -19.99 -7.88 -5.17
N GLY A 329 -20.59 -6.90 -4.49
CA GLY A 329 -21.31 -7.10 -3.22
C GLY A 329 -20.75 -6.36 -2.01
N ALA A 330 -19.68 -5.56 -2.14
CA ALA A 330 -19.19 -4.77 -1.03
C ALA A 330 -20.16 -3.64 -0.66
N SER A 331 -20.43 -3.45 0.64
CA SER A 331 -21.29 -2.36 1.11
C SER A 331 -20.56 -1.00 1.09
N ASP A 332 -21.34 0.10 1.10
CA ASP A 332 -20.79 1.45 1.16
C ASP A 332 -19.97 1.67 2.45
N GLU A 333 -20.34 1.08 3.57
CA GLU A 333 -19.61 1.16 4.83
C GLU A 333 -18.23 0.47 4.72
N VAL A 334 -18.18 -0.69 4.06
CA VAL A 334 -16.92 -1.41 3.82
C VAL A 334 -16.02 -0.61 2.90
N LEU A 335 -16.57 -0.05 1.82
CA LEU A 335 -15.82 0.79 0.88
C LEU A 335 -15.32 2.09 1.54
N HIS A 336 -16.16 2.73 2.37
CA HIS A 336 -15.74 3.90 3.17
C HIS A 336 -14.58 3.55 4.09
N ARG A 337 -14.65 2.40 4.76
CA ARG A 337 -13.58 1.91 5.63
C ARG A 337 -12.26 1.75 4.88
N ILE A 338 -12.30 1.11 3.71
CA ILE A 338 -11.11 0.85 2.88
C ILE A 338 -10.51 2.15 2.32
N MET A 339 -11.36 3.08 1.88
CA MET A 339 -10.91 4.27 1.18
C MET A 339 -10.64 5.47 2.09
N VAL A 340 -11.27 5.52 3.27
CA VAL A 340 -11.22 6.69 4.15
C VAL A 340 -10.60 6.33 5.51
N ASP A 341 -11.14 5.33 6.21
CA ASP A 341 -10.74 5.06 7.58
C ASP A 341 -9.36 4.40 7.70
N ASN A 342 -9.12 3.35 6.92
CA ASN A 342 -7.86 2.61 6.95
C ASN A 342 -6.65 3.47 6.57
N PRO A 343 -6.67 4.25 5.46
CA PRO A 343 -5.55 5.13 5.14
C PRO A 343 -5.29 6.19 6.21
N ARG A 344 -6.34 6.73 6.84
CA ARG A 344 -6.17 7.68 7.95
C ARG A 344 -5.55 7.02 9.18
N ARG A 345 -5.98 5.80 9.55
CA ARG A 345 -5.35 5.04 10.65
C ARG A 345 -3.89 4.74 10.37
N PHE A 346 -3.59 4.33 9.16
CA PHE A 346 -2.22 4.02 8.73
C PHE A 346 -1.33 5.26 8.75
N LEU A 347 -1.78 6.37 8.14
CA LEU A 347 -0.98 7.59 8.01
C LEU A 347 -0.87 8.40 9.31
N ALA A 348 -1.83 8.25 10.23
CA ALA A 348 -1.82 8.98 11.48
C ALA A 348 -0.72 8.50 12.41
N PHE A 349 0.12 9.41 12.90
CA PHE A 349 1.17 9.11 13.89
C PHE A 349 1.37 10.29 14.86
N VAL A 350 1.86 9.99 16.06
CA VAL A 350 2.32 11.00 17.01
C VAL A 350 3.79 11.27 16.73
N PRO A 351 4.16 12.47 16.27
CA PRO A 351 5.54 12.76 15.90
C PRO A 351 6.47 12.67 17.11
N LYS A 352 7.59 11.98 16.97
CA LYS A 352 8.70 12.01 17.94
C LYS A 352 9.67 13.18 17.70
N ARG A 353 9.53 13.84 16.57
CA ARG A 353 10.36 14.97 16.15
C ARG A 353 9.46 16.10 15.65
N PRO A 354 9.78 17.38 15.96
CA PRO A 354 9.02 18.50 15.45
C PRO A 354 9.12 18.58 13.92
N ARG A 355 8.08 19.14 13.29
CA ARG A 355 8.14 19.51 11.87
C ARG A 355 9.23 20.57 11.69
N LYS A 356 10.13 20.37 10.73
CA LYS A 356 10.96 21.47 10.22
C LYS A 356 10.08 22.37 9.36
N GLY A 357 10.17 23.67 9.61
CA GLY A 357 9.40 24.71 8.94
C GLY A 357 9.74 24.88 7.47
#